data_29abe0cd8b70ff36e8859a451914edd9
#
_entry.id   29abe0cd8b70ff36e8859a451914edd9
#
_cell.length_a   1.000
_cell.length_b   1.000
_cell.length_c   1.000
_cell.angle_alpha   90.00
_cell.angle_beta   90.00
_cell.angle_gamma   90.00
#
_symmetry.space_group_name_H-M   'P 1'
#
loop_
_entity.id
_entity.type
_entity.pdbx_description
1 polymer ?
#
loop_
_entity_poly.entity_id
_entity_poly.type
_entity_poly.pdbx_seq_one_letter_code
_entity_poly.pdbx_strand_id
1 'polypeptide(L)'
;MSVYSNREILAAIEGGTIVCTPFTPDNVSEASLDFTLGHYFYKQEFDDQSSVYNPFDEAEVARYFKGPLMAIPHAEWCEHNGFRRFRNIPDEHPIIVLRPGERILAHTHEFVGARRRGRGEKPQLVGS
;
A
#
# COMPACT_ATOMS: atom_id res chain seq x y z
N MET A 1 25.26 8.56 2.01
CA MET A 1 24.41 7.39 2.27
C MET A 1 24.37 6.53 1.01
N SER A 2 24.78 5.29 1.11
CA SER A 2 24.75 4.38 -0.03
C SER A 2 23.37 3.78 -0.18
N VAL A 3 22.94 3.66 -1.43
CA VAL A 3 21.69 3.00 -1.77
C VAL A 3 21.96 1.50 -1.89
N TYR A 4 21.13 0.69 -1.27
CA TYR A 4 21.27 -0.76 -1.39
C TYR A 4 20.95 -1.23 -2.80
N SER A 5 21.82 -2.08 -3.34
CA SER A 5 21.54 -2.83 -4.58
C SER A 5 20.50 -3.93 -4.29
N ASN A 6 19.97 -4.54 -5.36
CA ASN A 6 19.03 -5.67 -5.20
C ASN A 6 19.63 -6.80 -4.38
N ARG A 7 20.91 -7.08 -4.57
CA ARG A 7 21.63 -8.12 -3.84
C ARG A 7 21.75 -7.79 -2.36
N GLU A 8 22.01 -6.53 -2.02
CA GLU A 8 22.06 -6.06 -0.64
C GLU A 8 20.70 -6.07 0.04
N ILE A 9 19.64 -5.72 -0.70
CA ILE A 9 18.27 -5.78 -0.20
C ILE A 9 17.89 -7.22 0.13
N LEU A 10 18.17 -8.16 -0.78
CA LEU A 10 17.90 -9.58 -0.56
C LEU A 10 18.67 -10.11 0.65
N ALA A 11 19.95 -9.75 0.77
CA ALA A 11 20.77 -10.15 1.89
C ALA A 11 20.25 -9.57 3.22
N ALA A 12 19.78 -8.32 3.21
CA ALA A 12 19.21 -7.68 4.37
C ALA A 12 17.91 -8.35 4.83
N ILE A 13 17.07 -8.79 3.90
CA ILE A 13 15.84 -9.52 4.19
C ILE A 13 16.15 -10.89 4.79
N GLU A 14 17.07 -11.64 4.17
CA GLU A 14 17.49 -12.95 4.67
C GLU A 14 18.13 -12.86 6.07
N GLY A 15 18.92 -11.83 6.29
CA GLY A 15 19.57 -11.58 7.57
C GLY A 15 18.68 -10.97 8.64
N GLY A 16 17.45 -10.62 8.31
CA GLY A 16 16.51 -10.03 9.26
C GLY A 16 16.72 -8.55 9.55
N THR A 17 17.60 -7.87 8.82
CA THR A 17 17.79 -6.41 8.95
C THR A 17 16.61 -5.66 8.38
N ILE A 18 16.09 -6.11 7.23
CA ILE A 18 14.83 -5.65 6.66
C ILE A 18 13.79 -6.73 6.90
N VAL A 19 12.64 -6.33 7.42
CA VAL A 19 11.50 -7.23 7.65
C VAL A 19 10.42 -6.92 6.63
N CYS A 20 10.06 -7.92 5.84
CA CYS A 20 8.98 -7.80 4.85
C CYS A 20 8.20 -9.10 4.85
N THR A 21 6.92 -9.04 5.23
CA THR A 21 6.06 -10.22 5.32
C THR A 21 4.68 -9.91 4.75
N PRO A 22 4.14 -10.67 3.80
CA PRO A 22 4.81 -11.72 3.03
C PRO A 22 5.84 -11.16 2.05
N PHE A 23 6.84 -11.95 1.69
CA PHE A 23 7.92 -11.51 0.81
C PHE A 23 7.99 -12.36 -0.46
N THR A 24 8.09 -11.68 -1.59
CA THR A 24 8.30 -12.28 -2.89
C THR A 24 9.60 -11.74 -3.50
N PRO A 25 10.61 -12.58 -3.78
CA PRO A 25 11.89 -12.11 -4.30
C PRO A 25 11.78 -11.28 -5.59
N ASP A 26 10.79 -11.56 -6.43
CA ASP A 26 10.56 -10.83 -7.68
C ASP A 26 10.20 -9.35 -7.46
N ASN A 27 9.80 -8.97 -6.25
CA ASN A 27 9.49 -7.59 -5.90
C ASN A 27 10.74 -6.74 -5.65
N VAL A 28 11.92 -7.35 -5.63
CA VAL A 28 13.18 -6.61 -5.47
C VAL A 28 13.69 -6.23 -6.84
N SER A 29 13.79 -4.93 -7.10
CA SER A 29 14.41 -4.39 -8.30
C SER A 29 15.83 -3.89 -8.01
N GLU A 30 16.44 -3.13 -8.92
CA GLU A 30 17.86 -2.79 -8.82
C GLU A 30 18.29 -2.13 -7.51
N ALA A 31 17.46 -1.25 -6.97
CA ALA A 31 17.76 -0.52 -5.74
C ALA A 31 16.49 -0.26 -4.91
N SER A 32 15.46 -1.06 -5.12
CA SER A 32 14.18 -0.86 -4.44
C SER A 32 13.48 -2.17 -4.14
N LEU A 33 12.56 -2.12 -3.19
CA LEU A 33 11.68 -3.20 -2.84
C LEU A 33 10.25 -2.75 -3.16
N ASP A 34 9.61 -3.44 -4.08
CA ASP A 34 8.25 -3.15 -4.49
C ASP A 34 7.25 -3.79 -3.54
N PHE A 35 6.17 -3.07 -3.24
CA PHE A 35 5.10 -3.54 -2.39
C PHE A 35 3.80 -3.67 -3.16
N THR A 36 2.94 -4.56 -2.70
CA THR A 36 1.59 -4.71 -3.24
C THR A 36 0.59 -3.98 -2.37
N LEU A 37 -0.54 -3.58 -2.96
CA LEU A 37 -1.59 -2.89 -2.23
C LEU A 37 -2.36 -3.87 -1.34
N GLY A 38 -2.70 -3.41 -0.14
CA GLY A 38 -3.62 -4.12 0.73
C GLY A 38 -5.06 -4.00 0.25
N HIS A 39 -5.98 -4.66 0.95
CA HIS A 39 -7.38 -4.75 0.55
C HIS A 39 -8.23 -3.58 1.03
N TYR A 40 -7.74 -2.76 1.95
CA TYR A 40 -8.50 -1.65 2.52
C TYR A 40 -7.94 -0.33 2.05
N PHE A 41 -8.84 0.63 1.83
CA PHE A 41 -8.43 1.94 1.37
C PHE A 41 -9.45 3.00 1.77
N TYR A 42 -9.02 4.26 1.78
CA TYR A 42 -9.90 5.41 1.94
C TYR A 42 -9.91 6.18 0.63
N LYS A 43 -11.10 6.61 0.22
CA LYS A 43 -11.27 7.43 -0.97
C LYS A 43 -11.20 8.89 -0.57
N GLN A 44 -10.36 9.66 -1.25
CA GLN A 44 -10.31 11.11 -1.02
C GLN A 44 -11.40 11.78 -1.83
N GLU A 45 -12.28 12.51 -1.13
CA GLU A 45 -13.32 13.30 -1.76
C GLU A 45 -13.04 14.78 -1.55
N PHE A 46 -13.05 15.53 -2.64
CA PHE A 46 -12.94 16.99 -2.58
C PHE A 46 -14.32 17.60 -2.41
N ASP A 47 -14.44 18.45 -1.40
CA ASP A 47 -15.60 19.29 -1.19
C ASP A 47 -15.32 20.66 -1.82
N ASP A 48 -16.25 21.11 -2.68
CA ASP A 48 -16.14 22.42 -3.35
C ASP A 48 -16.04 23.59 -2.38
N GLN A 49 -16.42 23.40 -1.13
CA GLN A 49 -16.47 24.47 -0.13
C GLN A 49 -15.17 24.66 0.65
N SER A 50 -14.21 23.75 0.50
CA SER A 50 -12.97 23.82 1.27
C SER A 50 -11.78 23.63 0.36
N SER A 51 -11.01 24.70 0.19
CA SER A 51 -9.76 24.70 -0.57
C SER A 51 -8.55 24.29 0.27
N VAL A 52 -8.73 24.16 1.59
CA VAL A 52 -7.64 23.88 2.52
C VAL A 52 -8.03 22.69 3.39
N TYR A 53 -7.12 21.70 3.43
CA TYR A 53 -7.27 20.52 4.26
C TYR A 53 -6.47 20.67 5.54
N ASN A 54 -7.14 20.52 6.70
CA ASN A 54 -6.50 20.55 8.00
C ASN A 54 -6.41 19.13 8.57
N PRO A 55 -5.23 18.48 8.54
CA PRO A 55 -5.07 17.12 9.05
C PRO A 55 -5.18 17.01 10.57
N PHE A 56 -5.19 18.12 11.30
CA PHE A 56 -5.35 18.12 12.76
C PHE A 56 -6.80 18.17 13.21
N ASP A 57 -7.74 18.32 12.29
CA ASP A 57 -9.17 18.34 12.58
C ASP A 57 -9.79 17.01 12.17
N GLU A 58 -10.24 16.22 13.14
CA GLU A 58 -10.84 14.90 12.90
C GLU A 58 -12.07 14.97 11.99
N ALA A 59 -12.87 16.01 12.12
CA ALA A 59 -14.06 16.20 11.30
C ALA A 59 -13.69 16.44 9.83
N GLU A 60 -12.62 17.20 9.56
CA GLU A 60 -12.12 17.40 8.21
C GLU A 60 -11.51 16.13 7.63
N VAL A 61 -10.75 15.38 8.43
CA VAL A 61 -10.19 14.10 8.00
C VAL A 61 -11.31 13.14 7.59
N ALA A 62 -12.35 13.01 8.40
CA ALA A 62 -13.49 12.15 8.10
C ALA A 62 -14.26 12.60 6.85
N ARG A 63 -14.30 13.89 6.58
CA ARG A 63 -14.97 14.43 5.40
C ARG A 63 -14.18 14.19 4.11
N TYR A 64 -12.86 14.35 4.16
CA TYR A 64 -11.99 14.14 3.00
C TYR A 64 -11.72 12.69 2.66
N PHE A 65 -11.65 11.82 3.67
CA PHE A 65 -11.34 10.42 3.48
C PHE A 65 -12.53 9.56 3.84
N LYS A 66 -13.19 9.01 2.84
CA LYS A 66 -14.33 8.11 3.00
C LYS A 66 -13.86 6.66 3.09
N GLY A 67 -14.33 5.97 4.10
CA GLY A 67 -14.01 4.58 4.29
C GLY A 67 -13.96 4.18 5.76
N PRO A 68 -13.31 3.06 6.09
CA PRO A 68 -12.53 2.23 5.16
C PRO A 68 -13.39 1.49 4.15
N LEU A 69 -12.93 1.50 2.91
CA LEU A 69 -13.52 0.71 1.83
C LEU A 69 -12.65 -0.53 1.62
N MET A 70 -13.23 -1.55 1.02
CA MET A 70 -12.53 -2.79 0.73
C MET A 70 -12.48 -3.05 -0.75
N ALA A 71 -11.33 -3.53 -1.24
CA ALA A 71 -11.22 -4.03 -2.60
C ALA A 71 -12.20 -5.18 -2.80
N ILE A 72 -12.85 -5.22 -3.93
CA ILE A 72 -13.84 -6.25 -4.24
C ILE A 72 -13.36 -7.12 -5.40
N PRO A 73 -13.82 -8.38 -5.49
CA PRO A 73 -13.43 -9.24 -6.60
C PRO A 73 -13.78 -8.62 -7.95
N HIS A 74 -12.88 -8.80 -8.91
CA HIS A 74 -13.00 -8.24 -10.25
C HIS A 74 -14.36 -8.53 -10.89
N ALA A 75 -14.80 -9.77 -10.86
CA ALA A 75 -16.08 -10.16 -11.43
C ALA A 75 -17.26 -9.42 -10.78
N GLU A 76 -17.24 -9.35 -9.46
CA GLU A 76 -18.29 -8.68 -8.69
C GLU A 76 -18.35 -7.18 -9.01
N TRP A 77 -17.20 -6.52 -9.08
CA TRP A 77 -17.14 -5.11 -9.42
C TRP A 77 -17.70 -4.86 -10.82
N CYS A 78 -17.33 -5.68 -11.80
CA CYS A 78 -17.83 -5.56 -13.18
C CYS A 78 -19.34 -5.76 -13.27
N GLU A 79 -19.88 -6.73 -12.54
CA GLU A 79 -21.33 -6.98 -12.51
C GLU A 79 -22.10 -5.80 -11.92
N HIS A 80 -21.62 -5.26 -10.81
CA HIS A 80 -22.26 -4.12 -10.15
C HIS A 80 -22.22 -2.84 -10.97
N ASN A 81 -21.19 -2.66 -11.78
CA ASN A 81 -20.97 -1.41 -12.52
C ASN A 81 -21.26 -1.52 -14.02
N GLY A 82 -21.68 -2.69 -14.51
CA GLY A 82 -22.05 -2.90 -15.92
C GLY A 82 -20.87 -2.91 -16.88
N PHE A 83 -19.71 -3.33 -16.42
CA PHE A 83 -18.51 -3.44 -17.23
C PHE A 83 -18.24 -4.88 -17.64
N ARG A 84 -17.59 -5.05 -18.79
CA ARG A 84 -17.03 -6.33 -19.19
C ARG A 84 -15.79 -6.62 -18.36
N ARG A 85 -15.46 -7.91 -18.21
CA ARG A 85 -14.24 -8.33 -17.54
C ARG A 85 -13.01 -7.71 -18.19
N PHE A 86 -12.09 -7.21 -17.38
CA PHE A 86 -10.82 -6.68 -17.85
C PHE A 86 -9.88 -7.82 -18.19
N ARG A 87 -9.05 -7.63 -19.22
CA ARG A 87 -8.11 -8.66 -19.65
C ARG A 87 -7.05 -8.90 -18.60
N ASN A 88 -6.63 -10.16 -18.50
CA ASN A 88 -5.50 -10.59 -17.66
C ASN A 88 -5.71 -10.39 -16.16
N ILE A 89 -6.96 -10.25 -15.72
CA ILE A 89 -7.29 -10.18 -14.30
C ILE A 89 -8.23 -11.35 -13.99
N PRO A 90 -7.88 -12.23 -13.03
CA PRO A 90 -8.79 -13.29 -12.60
C PRO A 90 -10.07 -12.75 -12.00
N ASP A 91 -11.18 -13.48 -12.15
CA ASP A 91 -12.48 -13.04 -11.66
C ASP A 91 -12.53 -12.80 -10.16
N GLU A 92 -11.82 -13.61 -9.39
CA GLU A 92 -11.77 -13.53 -7.93
C GLU A 92 -10.72 -12.56 -7.40
N HIS A 93 -9.90 -11.98 -8.28
CA HIS A 93 -8.85 -11.06 -7.86
C HIS A 93 -9.45 -9.75 -7.33
N PRO A 94 -9.14 -9.36 -6.09
CA PRO A 94 -9.64 -8.10 -5.55
C PRO A 94 -9.05 -6.91 -6.30
N ILE A 95 -9.91 -5.97 -6.67
CA ILE A 95 -9.49 -4.78 -7.41
C ILE A 95 -9.96 -3.51 -6.72
N ILE A 96 -9.23 -2.44 -6.96
CA ILE A 96 -9.60 -1.07 -6.62
C ILE A 96 -9.60 -0.29 -7.92
N VAL A 97 -10.74 0.30 -8.28
CA VAL A 97 -10.85 1.05 -9.53
C VAL A 97 -10.68 2.53 -9.25
N LEU A 98 -9.68 3.13 -9.90
CA LEU A 98 -9.41 4.56 -9.82
C LEU A 98 -9.81 5.22 -11.14
N ARG A 99 -10.66 6.23 -11.04
CA ARG A 99 -10.98 7.08 -12.18
C ARG A 99 -9.98 8.22 -12.29
N PRO A 100 -9.84 8.86 -13.47
CA PRO A 100 -8.95 9.99 -13.61
C PRO A 100 -9.23 11.08 -12.56
N GLY A 101 -8.16 11.53 -11.88
CA GLY A 101 -8.27 12.53 -10.83
C GLY A 101 -8.61 12.01 -9.45
N GLU A 102 -9.01 10.76 -9.31
CA GLU A 102 -9.28 10.17 -8.01
C GLU A 102 -7.99 9.84 -7.25
N ARG A 103 -8.04 9.97 -5.94
CA ARG A 103 -6.94 9.63 -5.03
C ARG A 103 -7.44 8.74 -3.93
N ILE A 104 -6.60 7.80 -3.52
CA ILE A 104 -6.88 6.92 -2.40
C ILE A 104 -5.74 6.98 -1.40
N LEU A 105 -6.08 6.72 -0.14
CA LEU A 105 -5.12 6.41 0.91
C LEU A 105 -5.21 4.91 1.17
N ALA A 106 -4.15 4.19 0.87
CA ALA A 106 -4.12 2.74 0.98
C ALA A 106 -2.92 2.30 1.83
N HIS A 107 -2.86 1.02 2.11
CA HIS A 107 -1.74 0.42 2.82
C HIS A 107 -1.09 -0.66 1.99
N THR A 108 0.12 -1.03 2.34
CA THR A 108 0.78 -2.18 1.72
C THR A 108 0.17 -3.47 2.25
N HIS A 109 0.13 -4.51 1.39
CA HIS A 109 -0.25 -5.85 1.82
C HIS A 109 0.79 -6.42 2.78
N GLU A 110 2.05 -6.11 2.53
CA GLU A 110 3.19 -6.55 3.34
C GLU A 110 3.34 -5.72 4.61
N PHE A 111 3.79 -6.36 5.67
CA PHE A 111 4.28 -5.69 6.85
C PHE A 111 5.76 -5.43 6.66
N VAL A 112 6.19 -4.18 6.76
CA VAL A 112 7.55 -3.77 6.45
C VAL A 112 8.16 -3.04 7.62
N GLY A 113 9.41 -3.37 7.92
CA GLY A 113 10.16 -2.69 8.95
C GLY A 113 11.66 -2.93 8.78
N ALA A 114 12.43 -2.26 9.60
CA ALA A 114 13.88 -2.46 9.66
C ALA A 114 14.30 -2.74 11.10
N ARG A 115 15.23 -3.67 11.27
CA ARG A 115 15.80 -3.95 12.57
C ARG A 115 17.18 -3.31 12.65
N ARG A 116 17.39 -2.59 13.76
CA ARG A 116 18.68 -2.05 14.05
C ARG A 116 19.57 -3.15 14.63
N ARG A 117 20.73 -3.36 14.01
CA ARG A 117 21.77 -4.21 14.59
C ARG A 117 22.56 -3.40 15.59
N GLY A 118 22.44 -3.75 16.88
CA GLY A 118 23.18 -3.10 17.94
C GLY A 118 23.58 -4.11 19.01
N ARG A 119 24.61 -3.79 19.77
CA ARG A 119 25.04 -4.59 20.90
C ARG A 119 23.98 -4.57 22.00
N GLY A 120 23.29 -5.69 22.20
CA GLY A 120 22.34 -5.82 23.28
C GLY A 120 21.12 -4.90 23.19
N GLU A 121 20.92 -4.22 22.08
CA GLU A 121 19.75 -3.38 21.86
C GLU A 121 18.56 -4.22 21.41
N LYS A 122 17.38 -3.84 21.89
CA LYS A 122 16.16 -4.47 21.42
C LYS A 122 15.96 -4.14 19.95
N PRO A 123 15.51 -5.11 19.13
CA PRO A 123 15.18 -4.83 17.73
C PRO A 123 14.13 -3.75 17.65
N GLN A 124 14.42 -2.69 16.90
CA GLN A 124 13.44 -1.65 16.59
C GLN A 124 12.91 -1.90 15.19
N LEU A 125 11.60 -1.94 15.07
CA LEU A 125 10.94 -1.92 13.77
C LEU A 125 10.69 -0.46 13.41
N VAL A 126 11.32 -0.02 12.33
CA VAL A 126 11.08 1.31 11.79
C VAL A 126 10.09 1.14 10.65
N GLY A 127 8.88 1.65 10.84
CA GLY A 127 7.87 1.65 9.79
C GLY A 127 8.26 2.59 8.67
N SER A 128 8.10 2.14 7.44
CA SER A 128 8.28 2.97 6.27
C SER A 128 6.93 3.49 5.77
#